data_dad12c890cecbb5700e25e3ceb51bb66
#
_entry.id   dad12c890cecbb5700e25e3ceb51bb66
#
_cell.length_a   1.000
_cell.length_b   1.000
_cell.length_c   1.000
_cell.angle_alpha   90.00
_cell.angle_beta   90.00
_cell.angle_gamma   90.00
#
_symmetry.space_group_name_H-M   'P 1'
#
loop_
_entity.id
_entity.type
_entity.pdbx_description
1 polymer ?
#
loop_
_entity_poly.entity_id
_entity_poly.type
_entity_poly.pdbx_seq_one_letter_code
_entity_poly.pdbx_strand_id
1 'polypeptide(L)'
;MDPTDRRIRRSWWTFSGAFLLLVAIVLFDAVAPDASFADRVLLVIVVVAGVAAIVNGLAVGGLETRRRGEAESFARILSGLSRSVSPDAIVDAIAEELGRATAADHVVVVRRDGSGRSLSAHLVSLRPGIPTHSTPLPVGDLEDDIGGRLARPAEIAERIAASVRHVYGLGQVMATPLAVGDTIVGAIVLSRRMGATWPESTRRILNGAAVEASAALARVVSHRDAEARATTDALTGLPNRGYFEEFVGLLAQGRRAGDAVGILMIDIDRFKALNDTYGHPTGDAVLRGVAAAIVSAVREDDVPARFGGEEFVVLLRNPAPGVAVEVGERIRAAVRGLDLRELGVPPISVSVGVAVAQRPDDDITTLLQIADQNLYSAKRRGRDRVVAA
;
A
#
# COMPACT_ATOMS: atom_id res chain seq x y z
N MET A 1 15.84 -29.94 17.18
CA MET A 1 17.31 -30.11 17.08
C MET A 1 17.60 -30.86 15.80
N ASP A 2 18.12 -30.15 14.80
CA ASP A 2 18.30 -30.60 13.42
C ASP A 2 19.31 -31.76 13.34
N PRO A 3 19.07 -32.80 12.54
CA PRO A 3 20.00 -33.92 12.33
C PRO A 3 21.37 -33.50 11.79
N THR A 4 21.44 -32.38 11.07
CA THR A 4 22.69 -31.74 10.62
C THR A 4 23.54 -31.19 11.77
N ASP A 5 22.95 -30.63 12.81
CA ASP A 5 23.64 -30.10 13.98
C ASP A 5 24.33 -31.21 14.82
N ARG A 6 23.72 -32.39 14.86
CA ARG A 6 24.30 -33.57 15.52
C ARG A 6 25.51 -34.13 14.75
N ARG A 7 25.47 -34.09 13.41
CA ARG A 7 26.61 -34.56 12.57
C ARG A 7 27.80 -33.63 12.69
N ILE A 8 27.57 -32.31 12.68
CA ILE A 8 28.62 -31.30 12.81
C ILE A 8 29.26 -31.39 14.21
N ARG A 9 28.46 -31.46 15.27
CA ARG A 9 28.99 -31.64 16.64
C ARG A 9 29.80 -32.94 16.80
N ARG A 10 29.33 -34.07 16.24
CA ARG A 10 30.07 -35.32 16.26
C ARG A 10 31.39 -35.22 15.50
N SER A 11 31.40 -34.57 14.34
CA SER A 11 32.64 -34.33 13.57
C SER A 11 33.62 -33.48 14.35
N TRP A 12 33.17 -32.44 15.08
CA TRP A 12 34.03 -31.63 15.94
C TRP A 12 34.62 -32.41 17.11
N TRP A 13 33.84 -33.26 17.75
CA TRP A 13 34.36 -34.10 18.85
C TRP A 13 35.36 -35.12 18.37
N THR A 14 35.17 -35.74 17.21
CA THR A 14 36.12 -36.68 16.64
C THR A 14 37.40 -35.97 16.19
N PHE A 15 37.28 -34.81 15.57
CA PHE A 15 38.44 -33.99 15.18
C PHE A 15 39.23 -33.52 16.41
N SER A 16 38.58 -32.99 17.42
CA SER A 16 39.19 -32.53 18.67
C SER A 16 39.87 -33.68 19.43
N GLY A 17 39.26 -34.87 19.46
CA GLY A 17 39.85 -36.07 20.07
C GLY A 17 41.11 -36.55 19.33
N ALA A 18 41.06 -36.63 18.01
CA ALA A 18 42.20 -37.00 17.17
C ALA A 18 43.34 -35.98 17.27
N PHE A 19 43.02 -34.71 17.33
CA PHE A 19 44.00 -33.63 17.49
C PHE A 19 44.67 -33.66 18.86
N LEU A 20 43.94 -33.86 19.95
CA LEU A 20 44.50 -34.01 21.29
C LEU A 20 45.40 -35.23 21.40
N LEU A 21 45.05 -36.34 20.74
CA LEU A 21 45.89 -37.54 20.67
C LEU A 21 47.21 -37.25 19.91
N LEU A 22 47.11 -36.55 18.78
CA LEU A 22 48.30 -36.14 18.00
C LEU A 22 49.21 -35.23 18.83
N VAL A 23 48.67 -34.25 19.53
CA VAL A 23 49.43 -33.37 20.44
C VAL A 23 50.10 -34.17 21.56
N ALA A 24 49.38 -35.15 22.15
CA ALA A 24 49.96 -35.99 23.20
C ALA A 24 51.15 -36.85 22.68
N ILE A 25 51.04 -37.43 21.49
CA ILE A 25 52.12 -38.20 20.87
C ILE A 25 53.35 -37.31 20.59
N VAL A 26 53.14 -36.18 19.94
CA VAL A 26 54.23 -35.23 19.58
C VAL A 26 54.85 -34.64 20.85
N LEU A 27 54.05 -34.39 21.90
CA LEU A 27 54.57 -33.94 23.21
C LEU A 27 55.42 -35.02 23.85
N PHE A 28 54.96 -36.28 23.79
CA PHE A 28 55.74 -37.39 24.39
C PHE A 28 57.10 -37.53 23.68
N ASP A 29 57.17 -37.46 22.33
CA ASP A 29 58.39 -37.52 21.56
C ASP A 29 59.33 -36.30 21.83
N ALA A 30 58.75 -35.09 21.93
CA ALA A 30 59.49 -33.85 22.13
C ALA A 30 60.10 -33.70 23.54
N VAL A 31 59.56 -34.43 24.54
CA VAL A 31 60.02 -34.41 25.94
C VAL A 31 60.96 -35.60 26.21
N ALA A 32 61.12 -36.55 25.32
CA ALA A 32 62.03 -37.68 25.48
C ALA A 32 63.50 -37.21 25.65
N PRO A 33 64.35 -37.91 26.43
CA PRO A 33 65.73 -37.47 26.71
C PRO A 33 66.60 -37.35 25.45
N ASP A 34 66.23 -38.03 24.38
CA ASP A 34 66.92 -38.10 23.10
C ASP A 34 66.19 -37.30 21.99
N ALA A 35 65.22 -36.47 22.37
CA ALA A 35 64.46 -35.64 21.43
C ALA A 35 65.30 -34.71 20.60
N SER A 36 65.20 -34.84 19.26
CA SER A 36 65.89 -33.99 18.30
C SER A 36 65.29 -32.55 18.28
N PHE A 37 66.06 -31.64 17.69
CA PHE A 37 65.59 -30.29 17.41
C PHE A 37 64.30 -30.32 16.50
N ALA A 38 64.24 -31.26 15.58
CA ALA A 38 63.12 -31.43 14.68
C ALA A 38 61.81 -31.78 15.43
N ASP A 39 61.86 -32.62 16.47
CA ASP A 39 60.69 -33.02 17.27
C ASP A 39 60.09 -31.83 18.01
N ARG A 40 60.94 -30.95 18.55
CA ARG A 40 60.51 -29.71 19.21
C ARG A 40 59.89 -28.71 18.27
N VAL A 41 60.45 -28.58 17.02
CA VAL A 41 59.86 -27.72 15.99
C VAL A 41 58.53 -28.29 15.54
N LEU A 42 58.37 -29.58 15.40
CA LEU A 42 57.10 -30.25 15.06
C LEU A 42 56.03 -29.98 16.10
N LEU A 43 56.39 -30.06 17.39
CA LEU A 43 55.47 -29.72 18.49
C LEU A 43 54.93 -28.29 18.36
N VAL A 44 55.83 -27.32 18.12
CA VAL A 44 55.40 -25.91 17.96
C VAL A 44 54.48 -25.76 16.75
N ILE A 45 54.77 -26.40 15.63
CA ILE A 45 53.92 -26.34 14.42
C ILE A 45 52.52 -26.92 14.70
N VAL A 46 52.44 -28.07 15.35
CA VAL A 46 51.18 -28.73 15.70
C VAL A 46 50.36 -27.88 16.66
N VAL A 47 50.95 -27.27 17.69
CA VAL A 47 50.26 -26.41 18.61
C VAL A 47 49.74 -25.16 17.93
N VAL A 48 50.58 -24.50 17.10
CA VAL A 48 50.19 -23.30 16.32
C VAL A 48 49.03 -23.61 15.38
N ALA A 49 49.10 -24.73 14.64
CA ALA A 49 48.06 -25.18 13.74
C ALA A 49 46.73 -25.44 14.48
N GLY A 50 46.81 -26.04 15.67
CA GLY A 50 45.64 -26.28 16.52
C GLY A 50 44.97 -25.00 17.03
N VAL A 51 45.79 -24.08 17.51
CA VAL A 51 45.26 -22.75 17.95
C VAL A 51 44.60 -22.03 16.77
N ALA A 52 45.24 -22.03 15.60
CA ALA A 52 44.68 -21.42 14.39
C ALA A 52 43.35 -22.09 13.97
N ALA A 53 43.28 -23.44 14.03
CA ALA A 53 42.03 -24.16 13.74
C ALA A 53 40.91 -23.82 14.73
N ILE A 54 41.22 -23.72 16.02
CA ILE A 54 40.20 -23.32 17.05
C ILE A 54 39.74 -21.90 16.82
N VAL A 55 40.65 -20.95 16.58
CA VAL A 55 40.31 -19.55 16.33
C VAL A 55 39.42 -19.41 15.06
N ASN A 56 39.82 -20.12 13.98
CA ASN A 56 39.02 -20.13 12.76
C ASN A 56 37.63 -20.77 12.97
N GLY A 57 37.56 -21.86 13.71
CA GLY A 57 36.29 -22.53 14.04
C GLY A 57 35.34 -21.64 14.86
N LEU A 58 35.87 -20.89 15.85
CA LEU A 58 35.10 -19.94 16.63
C LEU A 58 34.62 -18.76 15.76
N ALA A 59 35.46 -18.26 14.86
CA ALA A 59 35.11 -17.18 13.93
C ALA A 59 34.02 -17.60 12.95
N VAL A 60 34.13 -18.81 12.35
CA VAL A 60 33.11 -19.34 11.43
C VAL A 60 31.80 -19.63 12.15
N GLY A 61 31.84 -20.23 13.35
CA GLY A 61 30.65 -20.49 14.15
C GLY A 61 29.93 -19.20 14.56
N GLY A 62 30.68 -18.15 14.88
CA GLY A 62 30.13 -16.82 15.19
C GLY A 62 29.47 -16.13 13.97
N LEU A 63 29.98 -16.37 12.76
CA LEU A 63 29.40 -15.88 11.52
C LEU A 63 28.12 -16.64 11.15
N GLU A 64 28.08 -17.96 11.35
CA GLU A 64 26.88 -18.76 11.06
C GLU A 64 25.72 -18.44 12.01
N THR A 65 25.98 -18.27 13.31
CA THR A 65 24.94 -17.89 14.27
C THR A 65 24.38 -16.49 13.98
N ARG A 66 25.23 -15.54 13.57
CA ARG A 66 24.77 -14.21 13.12
C ARG A 66 23.93 -14.28 11.84
N ARG A 67 24.33 -15.06 10.84
CA ARG A 67 23.56 -15.25 9.60
C ARG A 67 22.22 -15.93 9.85
N ARG A 68 22.15 -16.91 10.74
CA ARG A 68 20.87 -17.54 11.12
C ARG A 68 19.95 -16.56 11.82
N GLY A 69 20.44 -15.77 12.77
CA GLY A 69 19.66 -14.74 13.46
C GLY A 69 19.10 -13.67 12.50
N GLU A 70 19.92 -13.22 11.53
CA GLU A 70 19.48 -12.28 10.48
C GLU A 70 18.40 -12.94 9.60
N ALA A 71 18.58 -14.18 9.15
CA ALA A 71 17.61 -14.92 8.33
C ALA A 71 16.28 -15.17 9.06
N GLU A 72 16.31 -15.49 10.35
CA GLU A 72 15.11 -15.64 11.17
C GLU A 72 14.35 -14.33 11.36
N SER A 73 15.04 -13.21 11.55
CA SER A 73 14.44 -11.88 11.60
C SER A 73 13.78 -11.53 10.26
N PHE A 74 14.45 -11.78 9.14
CA PHE A 74 13.85 -11.59 7.81
C PHE A 74 12.62 -12.48 7.59
N ALA A 75 12.67 -13.75 7.98
CA ALA A 75 11.53 -14.66 7.86
C ALA A 75 10.32 -14.18 8.69
N ARG A 76 10.55 -13.61 9.88
CA ARG A 76 9.48 -13.02 10.70
C ARG A 76 8.89 -11.76 10.07
N ILE A 77 9.73 -10.85 9.56
CA ILE A 77 9.28 -9.65 8.81
C ILE A 77 8.40 -10.10 7.63
N LEU A 78 8.86 -11.03 6.81
CA LEU A 78 8.10 -11.57 5.68
C LEU A 78 6.76 -12.18 6.11
N SER A 79 6.74 -12.97 7.19
CA SER A 79 5.51 -13.61 7.67
C SER A 79 4.50 -12.62 8.26
N GLY A 80 4.98 -11.53 8.86
CA GLY A 80 4.14 -10.44 9.36
C GLY A 80 3.53 -9.63 8.21
N LEU A 81 4.36 -9.27 7.22
CA LEU A 81 3.95 -8.46 6.07
C LEU A 81 3.01 -9.19 5.10
N SER A 82 3.16 -10.52 4.93
CA SER A 82 2.32 -11.29 4.00
C SER A 82 0.87 -11.46 4.47
N ARG A 83 0.58 -11.20 5.75
CA ARG A 83 -0.77 -11.27 6.32
C ARG A 83 -1.46 -9.90 6.41
N SER A 84 -0.78 -8.81 6.14
CA SER A 84 -1.29 -7.47 6.33
C SER A 84 -1.88 -6.92 5.03
N VAL A 85 -3.17 -6.58 5.06
CA VAL A 85 -3.91 -6.02 3.92
C VAL A 85 -3.96 -4.48 3.97
N SER A 86 -3.60 -3.86 5.10
CA SER A 86 -3.59 -2.41 5.25
C SER A 86 -2.18 -1.84 5.35
N PRO A 87 -1.92 -0.63 4.81
CA PRO A 87 -0.64 0.05 4.95
C PRO A 87 -0.23 0.29 6.41
N ASP A 88 -1.18 0.55 7.31
CA ASP A 88 -0.92 0.79 8.73
C ASP A 88 -0.44 -0.47 9.43
N ALA A 89 -1.08 -1.61 9.17
CA ALA A 89 -0.64 -2.89 9.73
C ALA A 89 0.76 -3.31 9.24
N ILE A 90 1.14 -2.92 8.01
CA ILE A 90 2.51 -3.11 7.49
C ILE A 90 3.50 -2.26 8.28
N VAL A 91 3.16 -0.99 8.53
CA VAL A 91 3.99 -0.06 9.31
C VAL A 91 4.22 -0.57 10.74
N ASP A 92 3.15 -1.01 11.41
CA ASP A 92 3.23 -1.54 12.77
C ASP A 92 4.10 -2.81 12.84
N ALA A 93 3.90 -3.75 11.90
CA ALA A 93 4.68 -4.99 11.84
C ALA A 93 6.18 -4.74 11.62
N ILE A 94 6.53 -3.79 10.75
CA ILE A 94 7.91 -3.39 10.48
C ILE A 94 8.53 -2.76 11.73
N ALA A 95 7.80 -1.83 12.36
CA ALA A 95 8.30 -1.12 13.52
C ALA A 95 8.55 -2.06 14.71
N GLU A 96 7.64 -3.01 14.93
CA GLU A 96 7.77 -4.02 15.99
C GLU A 96 8.95 -4.95 15.75
N GLU A 97 9.14 -5.44 14.54
CA GLU A 97 10.23 -6.38 14.23
C GLU A 97 11.60 -5.67 14.22
N LEU A 98 11.69 -4.46 13.66
CA LEU A 98 12.91 -3.64 13.76
C LEU A 98 13.26 -3.33 15.20
N GLY A 99 12.26 -3.08 16.03
CA GLY A 99 12.44 -2.88 17.46
C GLY A 99 13.05 -4.08 18.14
N ARG A 100 12.61 -5.29 17.82
CA ARG A 100 13.18 -6.53 18.38
C ARG A 100 14.58 -6.83 17.85
N ALA A 101 14.81 -6.54 16.56
CA ALA A 101 16.04 -6.92 15.86
C ALA A 101 17.18 -5.92 16.01
N THR A 102 16.90 -4.70 16.48
CA THR A 102 17.88 -3.62 16.60
C THR A 102 17.92 -3.05 18.01
N ALA A 103 19.02 -2.37 18.36
CA ALA A 103 19.13 -1.64 19.64
C ALA A 103 18.60 -0.20 19.49
N ALA A 104 17.55 0.03 18.69
CA ALA A 104 16.92 1.32 18.55
C ALA A 104 16.03 1.64 19.77
N ASP A 105 15.94 2.90 20.13
CA ASP A 105 14.98 3.38 21.15
C ASP A 105 13.62 3.69 20.51
N HIS A 106 13.63 4.12 19.25
CA HIS A 106 12.43 4.47 18.48
C HIS A 106 12.57 4.03 17.02
N VAL A 107 11.47 3.60 16.45
CA VAL A 107 11.30 3.35 15.01
C VAL A 107 10.27 4.35 14.50
N VAL A 108 10.62 5.12 13.47
CA VAL A 108 9.69 6.03 12.81
C VAL A 108 9.53 5.61 11.36
N VAL A 109 8.33 5.28 10.97
CA VAL A 109 8.01 5.00 9.57
C VAL A 109 7.33 6.23 9.00
N VAL A 110 7.97 6.83 8.01
CA VAL A 110 7.45 7.98 7.29
C VAL A 110 6.90 7.51 5.97
N ARG A 111 5.69 7.92 5.63
CA ARG A 111 5.05 7.58 4.36
C ARG A 111 4.19 8.73 3.83
N ARG A 112 3.89 8.72 2.54
CA ARG A 112 2.87 9.59 1.97
C ARG A 112 1.50 9.25 2.52
N ASP A 113 0.70 10.27 2.78
CA ASP A 113 -0.71 10.09 3.12
C ASP A 113 -1.52 9.61 1.90
N GLY A 114 -2.79 9.26 2.14
CA GLY A 114 -3.69 8.80 1.09
C GLY A 114 -3.98 9.84 0.00
N SER A 115 -3.72 11.13 0.25
CA SER A 115 -3.86 12.22 -0.72
C SER A 115 -2.62 12.38 -1.63
N GLY A 116 -1.49 11.76 -1.24
CA GLY A 116 -0.22 11.87 -1.94
C GLY A 116 0.47 13.24 -1.81
N ARG A 117 -0.10 14.16 -1.04
CA ARG A 117 0.36 15.55 -0.91
C ARG A 117 1.13 15.85 0.37
N SER A 118 1.01 15.02 1.39
CA SER A 118 1.72 15.20 2.65
C SER A 118 2.41 13.93 3.11
N LEU A 119 3.44 14.08 3.95
CA LEU A 119 4.10 12.98 4.64
C LEU A 119 3.54 12.85 6.05
N SER A 120 3.25 11.63 6.47
CA SER A 120 2.92 11.29 7.84
C SER A 120 4.05 10.46 8.45
N ALA A 121 4.47 10.82 9.65
CA ALA A 121 5.42 10.05 10.46
C ALA A 121 4.67 9.25 11.51
N HIS A 122 4.86 7.96 11.51
CA HIS A 122 4.34 7.04 12.50
C HIS A 122 5.47 6.61 13.45
N LEU A 123 5.48 7.16 14.64
CA LEU A 123 6.51 6.89 15.64
C LEU A 123 6.06 5.75 16.55
N VAL A 124 6.84 4.67 16.57
CA VAL A 124 6.72 3.59 17.53
C VAL A 124 7.89 3.67 18.51
N SER A 125 7.58 3.94 19.77
CA SER A 125 8.59 3.94 20.82
C SER A 125 8.76 2.54 21.42
N LEU A 126 9.98 2.10 21.52
CA LEU A 126 10.35 0.84 22.19
C LEU A 126 10.56 1.01 23.67
N ARG A 127 10.43 2.24 24.18
CA ARG A 127 10.48 2.56 25.60
C ARG A 127 9.10 2.44 26.24
N PRO A 128 8.99 1.82 27.41
CA PRO A 128 7.72 1.69 28.11
C PRO A 128 7.15 3.09 28.45
N GLY A 129 5.83 3.24 28.27
CA GLY A 129 5.11 4.44 28.67
C GLY A 129 4.99 5.55 27.60
N ILE A 130 5.56 5.37 26.41
CA ILE A 130 5.40 6.31 25.30
C ILE A 130 4.42 5.69 24.30
N PRO A 131 3.23 6.28 24.09
CA PRO A 131 2.28 5.77 23.14
C PRO A 131 2.76 5.98 21.69
N THR A 132 2.29 5.13 20.80
CA THR A 132 2.47 5.29 19.34
C THR A 132 1.75 6.55 18.88
N HIS A 133 2.42 7.39 18.11
CA HIS A 133 1.87 8.63 17.56
C HIS A 133 2.05 8.73 16.06
N SER A 134 0.99 9.17 15.38
CA SER A 134 1.06 9.60 13.98
C SER A 134 1.00 11.12 13.91
N THR A 135 1.96 11.73 13.23
CA THR A 135 2.09 13.19 13.15
C THR A 135 2.36 13.58 11.68
N PRO A 136 1.65 14.58 11.13
CA PRO A 136 2.03 15.17 9.86
C PRO A 136 3.45 15.75 9.96
N LEU A 137 4.32 15.43 8.99
CA LEU A 137 5.64 16.04 8.91
C LEU A 137 5.56 17.33 8.10
N PRO A 138 6.10 18.45 8.61
CA PRO A 138 6.31 19.65 7.80
C PRO A 138 7.41 19.34 6.78
N VAL A 139 7.05 19.23 5.53
CA VAL A 139 7.94 18.69 4.50
C VAL A 139 8.62 19.78 3.68
N GLY A 140 8.12 21.02 3.71
CA GLY A 140 8.67 22.13 2.91
C GLY A 140 8.93 21.67 1.46
N ASP A 141 10.12 22.03 0.92
CA ASP A 141 10.52 21.70 -0.45
C ASP A 141 10.72 20.19 -0.74
N LEU A 142 10.49 19.32 0.25
CA LEU A 142 10.55 17.85 0.07
C LEU A 142 9.36 17.28 -0.73
N GLU A 143 8.25 18.00 -0.84
CA GLU A 143 7.07 17.53 -1.60
C GLU A 143 7.39 17.39 -3.09
N ASP A 144 8.17 18.30 -3.66
CA ASP A 144 8.56 18.28 -5.07
C ASP A 144 9.64 17.25 -5.38
N ASP A 145 10.52 16.94 -4.42
CA ASP A 145 11.60 15.96 -4.55
C ASP A 145 11.11 14.51 -4.40
N ILE A 146 10.08 14.29 -3.57
CA ILE A 146 9.47 12.97 -3.36
C ILE A 146 8.49 12.69 -4.49
N GLY A 147 8.96 12.13 -5.57
CA GLY A 147 8.21 11.84 -6.79
C GLY A 147 8.91 12.39 -8.03
N GLY A 148 9.93 13.22 -7.85
CA GLY A 148 10.85 13.66 -8.90
C GLY A 148 11.98 12.64 -9.12
N ARG A 149 12.35 12.41 -10.39
CA ARG A 149 13.45 11.51 -10.80
C ARG A 149 14.86 12.02 -10.49
N LEU A 150 15.02 13.18 -9.83
CA LEU A 150 16.27 13.93 -9.80
C LEU A 150 17.11 13.75 -8.51
N ALA A 151 16.51 13.42 -7.38
CA ALA A 151 17.24 13.25 -6.14
C ALA A 151 17.59 11.78 -5.86
N ARG A 152 18.78 11.54 -5.32
CA ARG A 152 19.19 10.18 -4.93
C ARG A 152 18.34 9.70 -3.75
N PRO A 153 17.82 8.45 -3.76
CA PRO A 153 16.97 7.93 -2.68
C PRO A 153 17.57 8.09 -1.28
N ALA A 154 18.89 7.93 -1.14
CA ALA A 154 19.57 8.09 0.13
C ALA A 154 19.53 9.54 0.66
N GLU A 155 19.67 10.53 -0.21
CA GLU A 155 19.64 11.96 0.15
C GLU A 155 18.25 12.36 0.67
N ILE A 156 17.19 11.83 0.03
CA ILE A 156 15.81 12.07 0.49
C ILE A 156 15.58 11.42 1.86
N ALA A 157 16.06 10.19 2.07
CA ALA A 157 15.94 9.52 3.36
C ALA A 157 16.67 10.28 4.48
N GLU A 158 17.84 10.87 4.20
CA GLU A 158 18.59 11.70 5.15
C GLU A 158 17.84 13.00 5.48
N ARG A 159 17.23 13.66 4.49
CA ARG A 159 16.41 14.86 4.70
C ARG A 159 15.16 14.54 5.54
N ILE A 160 14.47 13.43 5.25
CA ILE A 160 13.37 12.93 6.08
C ILE A 160 13.84 12.67 7.50
N ALA A 161 14.98 12.01 7.68
CA ALA A 161 15.56 11.75 9.00
C ALA A 161 15.88 13.03 9.79
N ALA A 162 16.38 14.06 9.10
CA ALA A 162 16.63 15.36 9.72
C ALA A 162 15.32 16.03 10.20
N SER A 163 14.26 15.99 9.39
CA SER A 163 12.94 16.51 9.77
C SER A 163 12.33 15.73 10.95
N VAL A 164 12.38 14.40 10.91
CA VAL A 164 11.93 13.52 12.01
C VAL A 164 12.70 13.80 13.28
N ARG A 165 14.03 13.93 13.19
CA ARG A 165 14.88 14.26 14.32
C ARG A 165 14.49 15.60 14.96
N HIS A 166 14.20 16.61 14.13
CA HIS A 166 13.81 17.94 14.60
C HIS A 166 12.44 17.91 15.29
N VAL A 167 11.43 17.30 14.64
CA VAL A 167 10.05 17.26 15.14
C VAL A 167 9.93 16.51 16.47
N TYR A 168 10.63 15.37 16.60
CA TYR A 168 10.52 14.51 17.78
C TYR A 168 11.66 14.67 18.79
N GLY A 169 12.62 15.58 18.56
CA GLY A 169 13.77 15.79 19.44
C GLY A 169 14.65 14.54 19.59
N LEU A 170 14.79 13.75 18.53
CA LEU A 170 15.50 12.48 18.57
C LEU A 170 17.01 12.70 18.59
N GLY A 171 17.72 11.73 19.18
CA GLY A 171 19.18 11.74 19.25
C GLY A 171 19.84 11.38 17.93
N GLN A 172 20.63 10.31 17.92
CA GLN A 172 21.26 9.81 16.71
C GLN A 172 20.24 9.04 15.85
N VAL A 173 20.11 9.41 14.59
CA VAL A 173 19.20 8.78 13.64
C VAL A 173 19.95 8.06 12.53
N MET A 174 19.35 7.01 11.99
CA MET A 174 19.74 6.31 10.77
C MET A 174 18.49 6.05 9.94
N ALA A 175 18.53 6.36 8.65
CA ALA A 175 17.39 6.21 7.78
C ALA A 175 17.69 5.37 6.54
N THR A 176 16.62 4.78 5.98
CA THR A 176 16.64 4.13 4.68
C THR A 176 15.35 4.45 3.94
N PRO A 177 15.42 4.68 2.61
CA PRO A 177 14.22 5.03 1.83
C PRO A 177 13.29 3.82 1.67
N LEU A 178 11.99 4.12 1.58
CA LEU A 178 10.97 3.21 1.07
C LEU A 178 10.68 3.62 -0.37
N ALA A 179 10.90 2.71 -1.32
CA ALA A 179 10.72 3.00 -2.75
C ALA A 179 9.86 1.94 -3.43
N VAL A 180 8.97 2.39 -4.33
CA VAL A 180 8.16 1.54 -5.20
C VAL A 180 8.54 1.88 -6.64
N GLY A 181 9.26 0.97 -7.30
CA GLY A 181 9.93 1.27 -8.57
C GLY A 181 10.92 2.43 -8.40
N ASP A 182 10.79 3.44 -9.24
CA ASP A 182 11.63 4.65 -9.20
C ASP A 182 11.08 5.75 -8.28
N THR A 183 9.98 5.49 -7.59
CA THR A 183 9.30 6.50 -6.75
C THR A 183 9.56 6.25 -5.28
N ILE A 184 10.00 7.26 -4.56
CA ILE A 184 10.15 7.20 -3.10
C ILE A 184 8.78 7.45 -2.48
N VAL A 185 8.32 6.50 -1.68
CA VAL A 185 7.03 6.56 -0.98
C VAL A 185 7.17 6.91 0.50
N GLY A 186 8.42 6.95 0.99
CA GLY A 186 8.70 7.29 2.38
C GLY A 186 10.10 6.90 2.84
N ALA A 187 10.28 6.71 4.13
CA ALA A 187 11.52 6.24 4.75
C ALA A 187 11.25 5.53 6.08
N ILE A 188 12.16 4.63 6.48
CA ILE A 188 12.23 4.10 7.83
C ILE A 188 13.39 4.78 8.55
N VAL A 189 13.14 5.33 9.73
CA VAL A 189 14.12 6.02 10.57
C VAL A 189 14.24 5.30 11.90
N LEU A 190 15.43 4.86 12.23
CA LEU A 190 15.78 4.36 13.57
C LEU A 190 16.40 5.47 14.38
N SER A 191 16.08 5.54 15.67
CA SER A 191 16.69 6.49 16.60
C SER A 191 17.20 5.82 17.86
N ARG A 192 18.30 6.34 18.41
CA ARG A 192 18.82 5.98 19.72
C ARG A 192 19.52 7.16 20.39
N ARG A 193 19.88 6.97 21.67
CA ARG A 193 20.60 7.99 22.43
C ARG A 193 21.94 8.35 21.79
N MET A 194 22.38 9.61 21.97
CA MET A 194 23.66 10.10 21.48
C MET A 194 24.84 9.29 22.05
N GLY A 195 25.89 9.16 21.28
CA GLY A 195 27.19 8.66 21.74
C GLY A 195 27.65 7.30 21.24
N ALA A 196 26.83 6.56 20.50
CA ALA A 196 27.21 5.27 19.93
C ALA A 196 27.04 5.23 18.41
N THR A 197 28.00 4.70 17.66
CA THR A 197 27.88 4.48 16.21
C THR A 197 26.98 3.29 15.93
N TRP A 198 26.19 3.35 14.85
CA TRP A 198 25.31 2.24 14.46
C TRP A 198 26.16 1.04 13.98
N PRO A 199 25.91 -0.19 14.50
CA PRO A 199 26.56 -1.38 13.99
C PRO A 199 26.19 -1.60 12.51
N GLU A 200 27.13 -2.17 11.74
CA GLU A 200 26.89 -2.52 10.33
C GLU A 200 25.76 -3.57 10.17
N SER A 201 25.59 -4.45 11.15
CA SER A 201 24.47 -5.38 11.23
C SER A 201 23.13 -4.66 11.26
N THR A 202 22.99 -3.58 12.04
CA THR A 202 21.76 -2.78 12.11
C THR A 202 21.44 -2.12 10.78
N ARG A 203 22.46 -1.60 10.07
CA ARG A 203 22.27 -1.03 8.72
C ARG A 203 21.76 -2.07 7.74
N ARG A 204 22.31 -3.29 7.77
CA ARG A 204 21.85 -4.39 6.90
C ARG A 204 20.42 -4.82 7.20
N ILE A 205 20.06 -4.95 8.50
CA ILE A 205 18.70 -5.27 8.93
C ILE A 205 17.72 -4.19 8.47
N LEU A 206 18.06 -2.91 8.68
CA LEU A 206 17.21 -1.79 8.27
C LEU A 206 16.99 -1.75 6.76
N ASN A 207 18.07 -1.91 5.96
CA ASN A 207 17.96 -1.94 4.50
C ASN A 207 17.13 -3.12 4.02
N GLY A 208 17.31 -4.30 4.60
CA GLY A 208 16.50 -5.47 4.28
C GLY A 208 15.02 -5.27 4.61
N ALA A 209 14.73 -4.75 5.80
CA ALA A 209 13.37 -4.41 6.19
C ALA A 209 12.73 -3.38 5.24
N ALA A 210 13.49 -2.39 4.78
CA ALA A 210 12.98 -1.38 3.84
C ALA A 210 12.66 -1.97 2.47
N VAL A 211 13.44 -2.91 1.97
CA VAL A 211 13.17 -3.62 0.71
C VAL A 211 11.85 -4.40 0.81
N GLU A 212 11.67 -5.18 1.89
CA GLU A 212 10.45 -5.96 2.11
C GLU A 212 9.22 -5.07 2.34
N ALA A 213 9.39 -3.99 3.11
CA ALA A 213 8.36 -2.98 3.32
C ALA A 213 7.92 -2.33 2.02
N SER A 214 8.88 -1.93 1.20
CA SER A 214 8.63 -1.35 -0.12
C SER A 214 7.84 -2.30 -1.01
N ALA A 215 8.23 -3.58 -1.05
CA ALA A 215 7.52 -4.61 -1.81
C ALA A 215 6.10 -4.86 -1.28
N ALA A 216 5.89 -4.84 0.04
CA ALA A 216 4.58 -4.99 0.64
C ALA A 216 3.67 -3.79 0.35
N LEU A 217 4.19 -2.57 0.49
CA LEU A 217 3.47 -1.34 0.14
C LEU A 217 3.13 -1.28 -1.34
N ALA A 218 4.06 -1.67 -2.23
CA ALA A 218 3.81 -1.75 -3.66
C ALA A 218 2.64 -2.68 -3.99
N ARG A 219 2.54 -3.85 -3.34
CA ARG A 219 1.42 -4.79 -3.51
C ARG A 219 0.09 -4.17 -3.09
N VAL A 220 0.05 -3.48 -1.93
CA VAL A 220 -1.18 -2.84 -1.44
C VAL A 220 -1.61 -1.71 -2.37
N VAL A 221 -0.68 -0.87 -2.82
CA VAL A 221 -0.96 0.21 -3.78
C VAL A 221 -1.48 -0.39 -5.10
N SER A 222 -0.77 -1.39 -5.65
CA SER A 222 -1.18 -2.05 -6.89
C SER A 222 -2.56 -2.74 -6.78
N HIS A 223 -2.88 -3.34 -5.63
CA HIS A 223 -4.18 -3.94 -5.38
C HIS A 223 -5.27 -2.87 -5.33
N ARG A 224 -5.06 -1.77 -4.59
CA ARG A 224 -5.99 -0.64 -4.55
C ARG A 224 -6.21 0.01 -5.91
N ASP A 225 -5.13 0.19 -6.68
CA ASP A 225 -5.22 0.72 -8.04
C ASP A 225 -5.97 -0.23 -8.97
N ALA A 226 -5.80 -1.53 -8.80
CA ALA A 226 -6.55 -2.55 -9.54
C ALA A 226 -8.04 -2.55 -9.14
N GLU A 227 -8.34 -2.49 -7.85
CA GLU A 227 -9.71 -2.34 -7.34
C GLU A 227 -10.36 -1.04 -7.83
N ALA A 228 -9.65 0.09 -7.72
CA ALA A 228 -10.15 1.37 -8.21
C ALA A 228 -10.46 1.32 -9.71
N ARG A 229 -9.56 0.76 -10.52
CA ARG A 229 -9.81 0.57 -11.97
C ARG A 229 -10.92 -0.43 -12.27
N ALA A 230 -11.11 -1.42 -11.41
CA ALA A 230 -12.21 -2.39 -11.55
C ALA A 230 -13.57 -1.80 -11.17
N THR A 231 -13.61 -0.82 -10.26
CA THR A 231 -14.85 -0.31 -9.66
C THR A 231 -15.21 1.11 -10.07
N THR A 232 -14.26 1.95 -10.54
CA THR A 232 -14.50 3.35 -10.90
C THR A 232 -14.20 3.65 -12.36
N ASP A 233 -14.87 4.65 -12.91
CA ASP A 233 -14.59 5.24 -14.22
C ASP A 233 -13.46 6.27 -14.10
N ALA A 234 -12.37 6.07 -14.83
CA ALA A 234 -11.14 6.87 -14.70
C ALA A 234 -11.32 8.35 -15.13
N LEU A 235 -12.33 8.66 -15.96
CA LEU A 235 -12.58 10.03 -16.43
C LEU A 235 -13.39 10.84 -15.42
N THR A 236 -14.45 10.24 -14.88
CA THR A 236 -15.44 10.94 -14.05
C THR A 236 -15.27 10.70 -12.55
N GLY A 237 -14.51 9.66 -12.15
CA GLY A 237 -14.36 9.26 -10.75
C GLY A 237 -15.60 8.57 -10.16
N LEU A 238 -16.68 8.46 -10.91
CA LEU A 238 -17.88 7.73 -10.49
C LEU A 238 -17.65 6.22 -10.52
N PRO A 239 -18.43 5.42 -9.75
CA PRO A 239 -18.54 4.00 -9.98
C PRO A 239 -18.75 3.68 -11.46
N ASN A 240 -18.09 2.63 -11.95
CA ASN A 240 -18.28 2.16 -13.31
C ASN A 240 -19.50 1.20 -13.42
N ARG A 241 -19.84 0.81 -14.63
CA ARG A 241 -20.94 -0.12 -14.90
C ARG A 241 -20.80 -1.43 -14.14
N GLY A 242 -19.58 -2.02 -14.09
CA GLY A 242 -19.35 -3.31 -13.42
C GLY A 242 -19.67 -3.25 -11.93
N TYR A 243 -19.18 -2.22 -11.25
CA TYR A 243 -19.50 -1.99 -9.84
C TYR A 243 -21.01 -1.77 -9.62
N PHE A 244 -21.65 -0.98 -10.49
CA PHE A 244 -23.07 -0.73 -10.37
C PHE A 244 -23.90 -2.03 -10.52
N GLU A 245 -23.61 -2.87 -11.50
CA GLU A 245 -24.28 -4.16 -11.72
C GLU A 245 -24.06 -5.12 -10.54
N GLU A 246 -22.85 -5.20 -10.00
CA GLU A 246 -22.54 -5.99 -8.78
C GLU A 246 -23.32 -5.49 -7.56
N PHE A 247 -23.32 -4.17 -7.33
CA PHE A 247 -24.06 -3.54 -6.22
C PHE A 247 -25.56 -3.80 -6.30
N VAL A 248 -26.15 -3.68 -7.50
CA VAL A 248 -27.57 -4.01 -7.76
C VAL A 248 -27.84 -5.49 -7.45
N GLY A 249 -26.94 -6.40 -7.84
CA GLY A 249 -27.07 -7.83 -7.54
C GLY A 249 -27.06 -8.14 -6.04
N LEU A 250 -26.17 -7.48 -5.28
CA LEU A 250 -26.09 -7.61 -3.82
C LEU A 250 -27.36 -7.04 -3.14
N LEU A 251 -27.81 -5.89 -3.60
CA LEU A 251 -29.01 -5.25 -3.07
C LEU A 251 -30.25 -6.13 -3.29
N ALA A 252 -30.38 -6.76 -4.46
CA ALA A 252 -31.48 -7.66 -4.78
C ALA A 252 -31.58 -8.85 -3.82
N GLN A 253 -30.43 -9.39 -3.36
CA GLN A 253 -30.38 -10.51 -2.41
C GLN A 253 -30.73 -10.09 -0.97
N GLY A 254 -30.48 -8.83 -0.60
CA GLY A 254 -30.65 -8.32 0.78
C GLY A 254 -31.95 -7.54 1.00
N ARG A 255 -32.81 -7.38 -0.01
CA ARG A 255 -33.99 -6.54 0.01
C ARG A 255 -35.06 -7.06 0.98
N ARG A 256 -35.62 -6.17 1.81
CA ARG A 256 -36.68 -6.48 2.77
C ARG A 256 -38.03 -5.99 2.27
N ALA A 257 -39.08 -6.53 2.83
CA ALA A 257 -40.46 -6.00 2.58
C ALA A 257 -40.53 -4.51 2.97
N GLY A 258 -40.84 -3.66 2.00
CA GLY A 258 -40.92 -2.21 2.20
C GLY A 258 -39.73 -1.41 1.66
N ASP A 259 -38.63 -2.05 1.27
CA ASP A 259 -37.50 -1.36 0.67
C ASP A 259 -37.84 -0.97 -0.78
N ALA A 260 -38.05 0.31 -1.05
CA ALA A 260 -38.21 0.83 -2.40
C ALA A 260 -36.83 1.02 -3.08
N VAL A 261 -36.76 0.80 -4.39
CA VAL A 261 -35.56 1.06 -5.20
C VAL A 261 -35.97 1.86 -6.43
N GLY A 262 -35.25 2.96 -6.69
CA GLY A 262 -35.42 3.75 -7.92
C GLY A 262 -34.18 3.62 -8.81
N ILE A 263 -34.37 3.55 -10.11
CA ILE A 263 -33.31 3.61 -11.11
C ILE A 263 -33.60 4.76 -12.08
N LEU A 264 -32.59 5.60 -12.27
CA LEU A 264 -32.60 6.65 -13.27
C LEU A 264 -31.53 6.33 -14.32
N MET A 265 -31.93 6.19 -15.58
CA MET A 265 -31.01 6.15 -16.73
C MET A 265 -30.93 7.54 -17.34
N ILE A 266 -29.71 8.04 -17.55
CA ILE A 266 -29.43 9.42 -17.94
C ILE A 266 -28.49 9.39 -19.14
N ASP A 267 -28.75 10.21 -20.16
CA ASP A 267 -27.92 10.32 -21.34
C ASP A 267 -27.79 11.78 -21.77
N ILE A 268 -26.57 12.17 -22.15
CA ILE A 268 -26.28 13.54 -22.60
C ILE A 268 -26.81 13.73 -24.04
N ASP A 269 -27.75 14.64 -24.17
CA ASP A 269 -28.39 14.89 -25.46
C ASP A 269 -27.38 15.39 -26.51
N ARG A 270 -27.32 14.70 -27.65
CA ARG A 270 -26.47 15.04 -28.80
C ARG A 270 -24.97 15.10 -28.49
N PHE A 271 -24.49 14.29 -27.53
CA PHE A 271 -23.09 14.30 -27.10
C PHE A 271 -22.11 13.98 -28.26
N LYS A 272 -22.48 13.08 -29.16
CA LYS A 272 -21.68 12.83 -30.37
C LYS A 272 -21.47 14.08 -31.22
N ALA A 273 -22.53 14.86 -31.46
CA ALA A 273 -22.42 16.09 -32.25
C ALA A 273 -21.55 17.16 -31.53
N LEU A 274 -21.59 17.18 -30.18
CA LEU A 274 -20.72 18.02 -29.38
C LEU A 274 -19.24 17.61 -29.58
N ASN A 275 -18.92 16.33 -29.49
CA ASN A 275 -17.57 15.82 -29.74
C ASN A 275 -17.09 16.11 -31.16
N ASP A 276 -17.96 15.90 -32.16
CA ASP A 276 -17.65 16.16 -33.55
C ASP A 276 -17.36 17.66 -33.81
N THR A 277 -17.95 18.56 -33.03
CA THR A 277 -17.80 20.03 -33.19
C THR A 277 -16.65 20.60 -32.36
N TYR A 278 -16.50 20.18 -31.10
CA TYR A 278 -15.59 20.79 -30.13
C TYR A 278 -14.40 19.90 -29.75
N GLY A 279 -14.36 18.67 -30.26
CA GLY A 279 -13.32 17.69 -30.00
C GLY A 279 -13.50 16.90 -28.70
N HIS A 280 -12.87 15.72 -28.63
CA HIS A 280 -12.95 14.80 -27.49
C HIS A 280 -12.48 15.42 -26.15
N PRO A 281 -11.41 16.26 -26.07
CA PRO A 281 -11.02 16.86 -24.79
C PRO A 281 -12.11 17.75 -24.17
N THR A 282 -12.88 18.43 -25.01
CA THR A 282 -14.04 19.23 -24.59
C THR A 282 -15.18 18.34 -24.12
N GLY A 283 -15.45 17.23 -24.84
CA GLY A 283 -16.40 16.22 -24.39
C GLY A 283 -16.04 15.60 -23.06
N ASP A 284 -14.78 15.31 -22.83
CA ASP A 284 -14.27 14.81 -21.53
C ASP A 284 -14.51 15.81 -20.38
N ALA A 285 -14.31 17.11 -20.62
CA ALA A 285 -14.62 18.14 -19.64
C ALA A 285 -16.14 18.23 -19.35
N VAL A 286 -16.97 18.10 -20.38
CA VAL A 286 -18.44 18.03 -20.24
C VAL A 286 -18.86 16.80 -19.41
N LEU A 287 -18.29 15.63 -19.69
CA LEU A 287 -18.58 14.41 -18.93
C LEU A 287 -18.24 14.57 -17.43
N ARG A 288 -17.09 15.20 -17.11
CA ARG A 288 -16.75 15.51 -15.71
C ARG A 288 -17.73 16.48 -15.07
N GLY A 289 -18.15 17.50 -15.80
CA GLY A 289 -19.16 18.49 -15.35
C GLY A 289 -20.50 17.84 -15.06
N VAL A 290 -20.98 16.95 -15.94
CA VAL A 290 -22.23 16.21 -15.76
C VAL A 290 -22.13 15.26 -14.59
N ALA A 291 -21.03 14.55 -14.41
CA ALA A 291 -20.81 13.68 -13.26
C ALA A 291 -20.90 14.47 -11.95
N ALA A 292 -20.22 15.61 -11.86
CA ALA A 292 -20.28 16.49 -10.69
C ALA A 292 -21.71 17.01 -10.42
N ALA A 293 -22.45 17.39 -11.46
CA ALA A 293 -23.83 17.80 -11.35
C ALA A 293 -24.75 16.68 -10.83
N ILE A 294 -24.55 15.44 -11.28
CA ILE A 294 -25.28 14.27 -10.79
C ILE A 294 -25.00 14.05 -9.30
N VAL A 295 -23.71 14.04 -8.91
CA VAL A 295 -23.32 13.84 -7.49
C VAL A 295 -23.94 14.92 -6.59
N SER A 296 -23.95 16.17 -7.02
CA SER A 296 -24.55 17.27 -6.23
C SER A 296 -26.08 17.17 -6.10
N ALA A 297 -26.71 16.43 -7.01
CA ALA A 297 -28.16 16.29 -7.08
C ALA A 297 -28.70 15.03 -6.39
N VAL A 298 -27.86 14.16 -5.85
CA VAL A 298 -28.25 12.92 -5.17
C VAL A 298 -27.82 12.95 -3.69
N ARG A 299 -28.31 12.02 -2.89
CA ARG A 299 -27.93 11.86 -1.48
C ARG A 299 -26.69 10.97 -1.35
N GLU A 300 -26.05 10.99 -0.20
CA GLU A 300 -24.89 10.14 0.10
C GLU A 300 -25.19 8.64 0.01
N ASP A 301 -26.42 8.24 0.34
CA ASP A 301 -26.89 6.84 0.26
C ASP A 301 -27.26 6.40 -1.17
N ASP A 302 -27.38 7.31 -2.12
CA ASP A 302 -27.68 7.01 -3.51
C ASP A 302 -26.38 6.66 -4.25
N VAL A 303 -26.47 5.83 -5.30
CA VAL A 303 -25.28 5.35 -6.02
C VAL A 303 -25.32 5.84 -7.48
N PRO A 304 -24.68 6.97 -7.78
CA PRO A 304 -24.45 7.39 -9.16
C PRO A 304 -23.31 6.59 -9.78
N ALA A 305 -23.43 6.24 -11.07
CA ALA A 305 -22.39 5.55 -11.83
C ALA A 305 -22.34 5.99 -13.28
N ARG A 306 -21.20 5.85 -13.93
CA ARG A 306 -21.09 5.96 -15.40
C ARG A 306 -21.37 4.61 -16.03
N PHE A 307 -22.42 4.51 -16.83
CA PHE A 307 -22.91 3.26 -17.37
C PHE A 307 -22.38 2.96 -18.79
N GLY A 308 -22.12 4.01 -19.57
CA GLY A 308 -21.59 3.94 -20.92
C GLY A 308 -20.75 5.17 -21.29
N GLY A 309 -20.50 5.37 -22.57
CA GLY A 309 -19.70 6.50 -23.05
C GLY A 309 -20.24 7.85 -22.61
N GLU A 310 -21.53 8.10 -22.82
CA GLU A 310 -22.28 9.33 -22.50
C GLU A 310 -23.47 9.06 -21.57
N GLU A 311 -23.55 7.82 -21.07
CA GLU A 311 -24.67 7.33 -20.26
C GLU A 311 -24.27 7.24 -18.78
N PHE A 312 -25.15 7.71 -17.93
CA PHE A 312 -25.04 7.60 -16.48
C PHE A 312 -26.27 6.90 -15.91
N VAL A 313 -26.10 6.30 -14.74
CA VAL A 313 -27.19 5.66 -14.00
C VAL A 313 -27.14 6.12 -12.55
N VAL A 314 -28.29 6.24 -11.91
CA VAL A 314 -28.38 6.49 -10.47
C VAL A 314 -29.31 5.46 -9.86
N LEU A 315 -28.83 4.78 -8.82
CA LEU A 315 -29.67 3.95 -7.98
C LEU A 315 -30.06 4.78 -6.74
N LEU A 316 -31.36 4.93 -6.51
CA LEU A 316 -31.93 5.57 -5.34
C LEU A 316 -32.34 4.51 -4.32
N ARG A 317 -31.92 4.72 -3.06
CA ARG A 317 -32.27 3.84 -1.95
C ARG A 317 -33.49 4.39 -1.21
N ASN A 318 -34.50 3.56 -1.09
CA ASN A 318 -35.76 3.89 -0.38
C ASN A 318 -36.36 5.26 -0.77
N PRO A 319 -36.51 5.55 -2.09
CA PRO A 319 -37.16 6.80 -2.48
C PRO A 319 -38.66 6.79 -2.06
N ALA A 320 -39.11 7.88 -1.45
CA ALA A 320 -40.54 8.07 -1.25
C ALA A 320 -41.25 8.20 -2.61
N PRO A 321 -42.57 7.96 -2.68
CA PRO A 321 -43.33 8.11 -3.91
C PRO A 321 -43.13 9.51 -4.53
N GLY A 322 -42.79 9.53 -5.85
CA GLY A 322 -42.52 10.76 -6.60
C GLY A 322 -41.10 11.29 -6.52
N VAL A 323 -40.34 10.96 -5.46
CA VAL A 323 -38.96 11.48 -5.25
C VAL A 323 -38.02 11.10 -6.38
N ALA A 324 -38.18 9.93 -6.98
CA ALA A 324 -37.31 9.53 -8.08
C ALA A 324 -37.42 10.45 -9.31
N VAL A 325 -38.65 10.92 -9.60
CA VAL A 325 -38.91 11.89 -10.68
C VAL A 325 -38.32 13.25 -10.30
N GLU A 326 -38.50 13.69 -9.04
CA GLU A 326 -37.91 14.94 -8.55
C GLU A 326 -36.38 14.96 -8.63
N VAL A 327 -35.73 13.84 -8.28
CA VAL A 327 -34.29 13.69 -8.43
C VAL A 327 -33.90 13.80 -9.90
N GLY A 328 -34.61 13.12 -10.80
CA GLY A 328 -34.39 13.23 -12.23
C GLY A 328 -34.46 14.66 -12.76
N GLU A 329 -35.51 15.42 -12.35
CA GLU A 329 -35.65 16.83 -12.73
C GLU A 329 -34.56 17.73 -12.11
N ARG A 330 -34.14 17.44 -10.87
CA ARG A 330 -33.01 18.14 -10.21
C ARG A 330 -31.70 17.92 -10.97
N ILE A 331 -31.41 16.70 -11.39
CA ILE A 331 -30.24 16.36 -12.20
C ILE A 331 -30.32 17.10 -13.54
N ARG A 332 -31.47 17.02 -14.24
CA ARG A 332 -31.66 17.69 -15.52
C ARG A 332 -31.44 19.21 -15.39
N ALA A 333 -32.00 19.82 -14.37
CA ALA A 333 -31.82 21.24 -14.11
C ALA A 333 -30.38 21.61 -13.76
N ALA A 334 -29.69 20.80 -12.95
CA ALA A 334 -28.28 21.00 -12.60
C ALA A 334 -27.37 20.94 -13.84
N VAL A 335 -27.58 19.93 -14.70
CA VAL A 335 -26.84 19.82 -15.97
C VAL A 335 -27.11 20.99 -16.89
N ARG A 336 -28.37 21.43 -16.99
CA ARG A 336 -28.74 22.60 -17.82
C ARG A 336 -28.08 23.89 -17.32
N GLY A 337 -27.83 23.99 -16.03
CA GLY A 337 -27.19 25.12 -15.36
C GLY A 337 -25.66 25.08 -15.34
N LEU A 338 -25.01 24.11 -15.94
CA LEU A 338 -23.55 24.04 -16.02
C LEU A 338 -22.95 25.24 -16.74
N ASP A 339 -21.96 25.87 -16.14
CA ASP A 339 -21.19 26.93 -16.80
C ASP A 339 -20.11 26.35 -17.71
N LEU A 340 -20.41 26.29 -18.99
CA LEU A 340 -19.51 25.75 -20.01
C LEU A 340 -18.92 26.86 -20.91
N ARG A 341 -19.01 28.14 -20.50
CA ARG A 341 -18.55 29.30 -21.29
C ARG A 341 -17.05 29.28 -21.56
N GLU A 342 -16.26 28.85 -20.58
CA GLU A 342 -14.81 28.74 -20.75
C GLU A 342 -14.41 27.67 -21.78
N LEU A 343 -15.26 26.68 -22.01
CA LEU A 343 -15.10 25.64 -23.03
C LEU A 343 -15.64 26.05 -24.40
N GLY A 344 -16.28 27.21 -24.52
CA GLY A 344 -16.94 27.67 -25.73
C GLY A 344 -18.16 26.82 -26.13
N VAL A 345 -18.71 26.00 -25.21
CA VAL A 345 -19.81 25.07 -25.47
C VAL A 345 -21.14 25.71 -25.10
N PRO A 346 -22.18 25.62 -25.94
CA PRO A 346 -23.52 26.06 -25.56
C PRO A 346 -24.09 25.22 -24.43
N PRO A 347 -25.16 25.69 -23.73
CA PRO A 347 -25.84 24.90 -22.71
C PRO A 347 -26.23 23.54 -23.24
N ILE A 348 -25.89 22.51 -22.48
CA ILE A 348 -26.23 21.09 -22.76
C ILE A 348 -27.49 20.66 -22.01
N SER A 349 -28.06 19.56 -22.40
CA SER A 349 -29.19 18.93 -21.69
C SER A 349 -28.98 17.43 -21.55
N VAL A 350 -29.76 16.82 -20.68
CA VAL A 350 -29.87 15.37 -20.51
C VAL A 350 -31.29 14.91 -20.64
N SER A 351 -31.46 13.71 -21.18
CA SER A 351 -32.72 12.96 -21.10
C SER A 351 -32.63 11.95 -19.96
N VAL A 352 -33.70 11.77 -19.23
CA VAL A 352 -33.73 10.88 -18.05
C VAL A 352 -34.94 9.95 -18.15
N GLY A 353 -34.70 8.65 -17.98
CA GLY A 353 -35.71 7.63 -17.81
C GLY A 353 -35.73 7.13 -16.36
N VAL A 354 -36.87 7.09 -15.73
CA VAL A 354 -37.04 6.71 -14.31
C VAL A 354 -37.88 5.44 -14.22
N ALA A 355 -37.46 4.51 -13.36
CA ALA A 355 -38.24 3.35 -12.95
C ALA A 355 -38.11 3.17 -11.41
N VAL A 356 -39.21 2.74 -10.77
CA VAL A 356 -39.28 2.54 -9.31
C VAL A 356 -39.90 1.19 -9.00
N ALA A 357 -39.23 0.37 -8.20
CA ALA A 357 -39.82 -0.84 -7.61
C ALA A 357 -40.28 -0.52 -6.17
N GLN A 358 -41.50 -0.81 -5.90
CA GLN A 358 -42.11 -0.63 -4.58
C GLN A 358 -42.36 -1.96 -3.85
N ARG A 359 -42.32 -3.08 -4.60
CA ARG A 359 -42.56 -4.42 -4.05
C ARG A 359 -41.25 -5.20 -3.92
N PRO A 360 -41.12 -6.04 -2.88
CA PRO A 360 -39.94 -6.90 -2.74
C PRO A 360 -39.70 -7.83 -3.93
N ASP A 361 -40.77 -8.27 -4.58
CA ASP A 361 -40.75 -9.21 -5.70
C ASP A 361 -40.44 -8.54 -7.05
N ASP A 362 -40.40 -7.20 -7.09
CA ASP A 362 -40.03 -6.49 -8.31
C ASP A 362 -38.53 -6.74 -8.60
N ASP A 363 -38.22 -7.32 -9.72
CA ASP A 363 -36.83 -7.59 -10.13
C ASP A 363 -36.11 -6.27 -10.49
N ILE A 364 -35.03 -5.98 -9.76
CA ILE A 364 -34.23 -4.77 -9.99
C ILE A 364 -33.60 -4.79 -11.38
N THR A 365 -33.29 -5.95 -11.94
CA THR A 365 -32.74 -6.08 -13.31
C THR A 365 -33.79 -5.61 -14.34
N THR A 366 -35.06 -5.90 -14.10
CA THR A 366 -36.15 -5.42 -14.93
C THR A 366 -36.31 -3.89 -14.84
N LEU A 367 -36.02 -3.27 -13.68
CA LEU A 367 -36.07 -1.82 -13.55
C LEU A 367 -35.08 -1.09 -14.44
N LEU A 368 -33.87 -1.64 -14.63
CA LEU A 368 -32.90 -1.06 -15.57
C LEU A 368 -33.49 -1.01 -16.99
N GLN A 369 -34.15 -2.08 -17.42
CA GLN A 369 -34.77 -2.14 -18.75
C GLN A 369 -35.94 -1.14 -18.86
N ILE A 370 -36.75 -0.99 -17.82
CA ILE A 370 -37.84 -0.02 -17.79
C ILE A 370 -37.31 1.41 -17.82
N ALA A 371 -36.26 1.71 -17.05
CA ALA A 371 -35.61 3.01 -17.05
C ALA A 371 -35.02 3.35 -18.43
N ASP A 372 -34.38 2.37 -19.09
CA ASP A 372 -33.86 2.55 -20.45
C ASP A 372 -34.97 2.81 -21.47
N GLN A 373 -36.09 2.08 -21.41
CA GLN A 373 -37.25 2.33 -22.26
C GLN A 373 -37.83 3.73 -22.05
N ASN A 374 -37.84 4.20 -20.81
CA ASN A 374 -38.30 5.55 -20.45
C ASN A 374 -37.31 6.62 -20.95
N LEU A 375 -35.99 6.36 -20.87
CA LEU A 375 -34.96 7.20 -21.45
C LEU A 375 -35.13 7.31 -22.98
N TYR A 376 -35.33 6.20 -23.66
CA TYR A 376 -35.61 6.19 -25.08
C TYR A 376 -36.89 7.01 -25.44
N SER A 377 -37.91 6.90 -24.60
CA SER A 377 -39.14 7.71 -24.74
C SER A 377 -38.85 9.20 -24.52
N ALA A 378 -38.02 9.57 -23.56
CA ALA A 378 -37.59 10.95 -23.33
C ALA A 378 -36.88 11.52 -24.57
N LYS A 379 -35.92 10.76 -25.15
CA LYS A 379 -35.22 11.15 -26.38
C LYS A 379 -36.16 11.34 -27.57
N ARG A 380 -37.13 10.45 -27.73
CA ARG A 380 -38.12 10.54 -28.85
C ARG A 380 -39.11 11.69 -28.72
N ARG A 381 -39.48 12.03 -27.48
CA ARG A 381 -40.47 13.13 -27.20
C ARG A 381 -39.83 14.51 -27.27
N GLY A 382 -38.56 14.66 -27.70
CA GLY A 382 -37.90 15.93 -27.91
C GLY A 382 -36.74 16.23 -26.99
N ARG A 383 -36.27 15.24 -26.21
CA ARG A 383 -35.10 15.36 -25.28
C ARG A 383 -35.34 16.35 -24.13
N ASP A 384 -34.28 16.66 -23.34
CA ASP A 384 -34.30 17.61 -22.23
C ASP A 384 -35.52 17.41 -21.31
N ARG A 385 -35.76 16.17 -20.86
CA ARG A 385 -36.89 15.81 -20.01
C ARG A 385 -36.70 14.54 -19.22
N VAL A 386 -37.49 14.40 -18.19
CA VAL A 386 -37.65 13.18 -17.40
C VAL A 386 -38.95 12.46 -17.85
N VAL A 387 -38.84 11.14 -18.03
CA VAL A 387 -39.99 10.26 -18.28
C VAL A 387 -39.98 9.13 -17.25
N ALA A 388 -41.08 8.92 -16.59
CA ALA A 388 -41.36 7.80 -15.71
C ALA A 388 -42.58 7.03 -16.23
N ALA A 389 -42.59 5.71 -16.00
CA ALA A 389 -43.76 4.86 -16.23
C ALA A 389 -44.66 4.78 -15.00
#